data_3abfc6743a0014f5c996588343103585
#
_entry.id   3abfc6743a0014f5c996588343103585
#
_cell.length_a   1.000
_cell.length_b   1.000
_cell.length_c   1.000
_cell.angle_alpha   90.00
_cell.angle_beta   90.00
_cell.angle_gamma   90.00
#
_symmetry.space_group_name_H-M   'P 1'
#
loop_
_entity.id
_entity.type
_entity.pdbx_description
1 polymer ?
#
loop_
_entity_poly.entity_id
_entity_poly.type
_entity_poly.pdbx_seq_one_letter_code
_entity_poly.pdbx_strand_id
1 'polypeptide(L)'
;MPLDPEVAAYLEAQKLLPPRGALDIAATRERLRQAAILAGSPPAVARVENLVLAGYLRARQYWPIIDSARPLLVYFHGGRFISGDLESHDPICRMLALAANCRVLAVDYRLAPEHRFPAAADDARLAVEWALGQGIAVAVAGDSAGANLAAGAALAHYGAALRCQLLIYPMIDATCSEPSYTEFAEGYGPGAADMKRGWREYLPEGTDARDPLASPRFAADLKHAPPAWVLTAECDTLRDEGEAYARRLGIAAKRYPGTIHGFFTMPGILRVAREAMADAATFLLSHW
;
A
#
# COMPACT_ATOMS: atom_id res chain seq x y z
N MET A 1 -24.49 0.37 -5.26
CA MET A 1 -24.33 -0.99 -5.82
C MET A 1 -24.24 -2.00 -4.67
N PRO A 2 -24.63 -3.25 -4.84
CA PRO A 2 -24.55 -4.22 -3.75
C PRO A 2 -23.09 -4.56 -3.43
N LEU A 3 -22.77 -4.68 -2.14
CA LEU A 3 -21.51 -5.23 -1.68
C LEU A 3 -21.37 -6.70 -2.11
N ASP A 4 -20.13 -7.14 -2.33
CA ASP A 4 -19.82 -8.57 -2.42
C ASP A 4 -20.31 -9.26 -1.13
N PRO A 5 -20.96 -10.44 -1.19
CA PRO A 5 -21.51 -11.11 -0.01
C PRO A 5 -20.47 -11.41 1.08
N GLU A 6 -19.22 -11.77 0.71
CA GLU A 6 -18.15 -12.02 1.68
C GLU A 6 -17.70 -10.71 2.36
N VAL A 7 -17.67 -9.59 1.61
CA VAL A 7 -17.40 -8.25 2.14
C VAL A 7 -18.51 -7.79 3.09
N ALA A 8 -19.77 -8.00 2.72
CA ALA A 8 -20.90 -7.67 3.59
C ALA A 8 -20.85 -8.44 4.92
N ALA A 9 -20.57 -9.75 4.87
CA ALA A 9 -20.39 -10.58 6.07
C ALA A 9 -19.24 -10.09 6.95
N TYR A 10 -18.11 -9.71 6.34
CA TYR A 10 -16.99 -9.13 7.07
C TYR A 10 -17.39 -7.83 7.77
N LEU A 11 -18.09 -6.92 7.09
CA LEU A 11 -18.52 -5.64 7.69
C LEU A 11 -19.49 -5.85 8.85
N GLU A 12 -20.41 -6.82 8.77
CA GLU A 12 -21.28 -7.17 9.89
C GLU A 12 -20.46 -7.63 11.11
N ALA A 13 -19.46 -8.48 10.92
CA ALA A 13 -18.57 -8.91 11.99
C ALA A 13 -17.79 -7.75 12.62
N GLN A 14 -17.40 -6.75 11.81
CA GLN A 14 -16.68 -5.57 12.31
C GLN A 14 -17.51 -4.68 13.25
N LYS A 15 -18.84 -4.73 13.18
CA LYS A 15 -19.74 -3.98 14.09
C LYS A 15 -19.63 -4.41 15.54
N LEU A 16 -19.12 -5.63 15.78
CA LEU A 16 -18.89 -6.16 17.13
C LEU A 16 -17.61 -5.63 17.78
N LEU A 17 -16.75 -4.95 17.02
CA LEU A 17 -15.50 -4.39 17.51
C LEU A 17 -15.64 -2.91 17.89
N PRO A 18 -14.79 -2.40 18.80
CA PRO A 18 -14.76 -0.97 19.12
C PRO A 18 -14.64 -0.11 17.85
N PRO A 19 -15.34 1.05 17.80
CA PRO A 19 -15.20 1.98 16.68
C PRO A 19 -13.74 2.39 16.46
N ARG A 20 -13.31 2.49 15.20
CA ARG A 20 -11.91 2.86 14.86
C ARG A 20 -11.52 4.22 15.45
N GLY A 21 -12.43 5.20 15.40
CA GLY A 21 -12.19 6.54 15.94
C GLY A 21 -11.97 6.61 17.45
N ALA A 22 -12.39 5.58 18.21
CA ALA A 22 -12.17 5.49 19.64
C ALA A 22 -10.79 4.91 20.02
N LEU A 23 -10.03 4.39 19.05
CA LEU A 23 -8.73 3.77 19.30
C LEU A 23 -7.62 4.82 19.35
N ASP A 24 -6.76 4.73 20.34
CA ASP A 24 -5.48 5.44 20.34
C ASP A 24 -4.50 4.86 19.29
N ILE A 25 -3.30 5.42 19.19
CA ILE A 25 -2.30 4.97 18.19
C ILE A 25 -1.86 3.53 18.49
N ALA A 26 -1.63 3.16 19.73
CA ALA A 26 -1.16 1.83 20.10
C ALA A 26 -2.23 0.77 19.76
N ALA A 27 -3.49 1.02 20.14
CA ALA A 27 -4.62 0.13 19.81
C ALA A 27 -4.89 0.07 18.30
N THR A 28 -4.67 1.17 17.57
CA THR A 28 -4.78 1.20 16.10
C THR A 28 -3.73 0.30 15.46
N ARG A 29 -2.47 0.35 15.91
CA ARG A 29 -1.37 -0.51 15.44
C ARG A 29 -1.65 -1.97 15.73
N GLU A 30 -2.06 -2.28 16.96
CA GLU A 30 -2.37 -3.65 17.35
C GLU A 30 -3.55 -4.22 16.56
N ARG A 31 -4.61 -3.45 16.34
CA ARG A 31 -5.74 -3.88 15.51
C ARG A 31 -5.33 -4.22 14.08
N LEU A 32 -4.41 -3.44 13.48
CA LEU A 32 -3.92 -3.73 12.13
C LEU A 32 -3.05 -4.99 12.12
N ARG A 33 -2.21 -5.19 13.15
CA ARG A 33 -1.41 -6.40 13.28
C ARG A 33 -2.29 -7.66 13.42
N GLN A 34 -3.34 -7.59 14.24
CA GLN A 34 -4.30 -8.68 14.39
C GLN A 34 -5.07 -8.97 13.10
N ALA A 35 -5.30 -7.96 12.26
CA ALA A 35 -5.97 -8.12 10.98
C ALA A 35 -5.17 -8.98 9.98
N ALA A 36 -3.88 -9.22 10.19
CA ALA A 36 -3.08 -10.11 9.36
C ALA A 36 -3.66 -11.53 9.26
N ILE A 37 -4.43 -11.98 10.26
CA ILE A 37 -5.14 -13.27 10.24
C ILE A 37 -6.14 -13.38 9.08
N LEU A 38 -6.67 -12.26 8.59
CA LEU A 38 -7.62 -12.22 7.47
C LEU A 38 -6.98 -12.59 6.14
N ALA A 39 -5.66 -12.54 6.06
CA ALA A 39 -4.92 -13.04 4.91
C ALA A 39 -4.86 -14.59 4.86
N GLY A 40 -5.21 -15.25 5.94
CA GLY A 40 -5.04 -16.70 6.10
C GLY A 40 -3.63 -17.08 6.56
N SER A 41 -3.35 -18.39 6.56
CA SER A 41 -2.03 -18.89 6.94
C SER A 41 -0.95 -18.40 5.96
N PRO A 42 0.15 -17.79 6.44
CA PRO A 42 1.24 -17.34 5.57
C PRO A 42 1.84 -18.52 4.81
N PRO A 43 1.94 -18.48 3.48
CA PRO A 43 2.57 -19.57 2.73
C PRO A 43 4.07 -19.66 3.02
N ALA A 44 4.63 -20.87 2.95
CA ALA A 44 6.06 -21.06 3.05
C ALA A 44 6.77 -20.48 1.84
N VAL A 45 7.86 -19.74 2.08
CA VAL A 45 8.82 -19.27 1.07
C VAL A 45 10.19 -19.88 1.36
N ALA A 46 11.08 -19.90 0.38
CA ALA A 46 12.38 -20.55 0.52
C ALA A 46 13.27 -19.89 1.59
N ARG A 47 13.18 -18.58 1.76
CA ARG A 47 13.94 -17.83 2.78
C ARG A 47 13.20 -16.57 3.19
N VAL A 48 13.30 -16.23 4.48
CA VAL A 48 12.93 -14.92 5.03
C VAL A 48 14.15 -14.37 5.77
N GLU A 49 14.51 -13.14 5.50
CA GLU A 49 15.70 -12.50 6.05
C GLU A 49 15.37 -11.08 6.54
N ASN A 50 15.69 -10.79 7.80
CA ASN A 50 15.58 -9.44 8.33
C ASN A 50 16.86 -8.66 8.02
N LEU A 51 16.70 -7.45 7.53
CA LEU A 51 17.78 -6.55 7.11
C LEU A 51 17.67 -5.22 7.85
N VAL A 52 18.81 -4.52 7.92
CA VAL A 52 18.86 -3.11 8.37
C VAL A 52 19.54 -2.31 7.28
N LEU A 53 18.79 -1.47 6.61
CA LEU A 53 19.29 -0.60 5.54
C LEU A 53 19.84 0.69 6.15
N ALA A 54 20.95 1.20 5.62
CA ALA A 54 21.62 2.42 6.07
C ALA A 54 21.82 2.51 7.60
N GLY A 55 21.92 1.39 8.30
CA GLY A 55 22.17 1.31 9.73
C GLY A 55 20.96 1.54 10.65
N TYR A 56 19.77 1.86 10.12
CA TYR A 56 18.60 2.14 10.96
C TYR A 56 17.28 1.61 10.41
N LEU A 57 17.08 1.58 9.08
CA LEU A 57 15.80 1.24 8.48
C LEU A 57 15.64 -0.28 8.42
N ARG A 58 14.74 -0.81 9.24
CA ARG A 58 14.45 -2.25 9.25
C ARG A 58 13.67 -2.62 7.99
N ALA A 59 14.00 -3.80 7.45
CA ALA A 59 13.30 -4.39 6.32
C ALA A 59 13.29 -5.91 6.46
N ARG A 60 12.40 -6.57 5.73
CA ARG A 60 12.35 -8.03 5.64
C ARG A 60 12.27 -8.44 4.20
N GLN A 61 13.20 -9.32 3.80
CA GLN A 61 13.23 -9.85 2.44
C GLN A 61 12.68 -11.26 2.40
N TYR A 62 11.80 -11.51 1.43
CA TYR A 62 11.19 -12.80 1.17
C TYR A 62 11.71 -13.34 -0.16
N TRP A 63 12.08 -14.61 -0.18
CA TRP A 63 12.65 -15.31 -1.33
C TRP A 63 11.71 -16.44 -1.73
N PRO A 64 11.07 -16.39 -2.93
CA PRO A 64 10.24 -17.50 -3.39
C PRO A 64 11.08 -18.76 -3.64
N ILE A 65 12.29 -18.56 -4.18
CA ILE A 65 13.36 -19.54 -4.35
C ILE A 65 14.69 -18.87 -4.01
N ILE A 66 15.73 -19.67 -3.73
CA ILE A 66 17.10 -19.14 -3.47
C ILE A 66 17.78 -18.82 -4.79
N ASP A 67 17.51 -17.63 -5.31
CA ASP A 67 18.11 -17.11 -6.56
C ASP A 67 18.27 -15.58 -6.44
N SER A 68 19.51 -15.12 -6.37
CA SER A 68 19.83 -13.70 -6.20
C SER A 68 19.55 -12.85 -7.45
N ALA A 69 19.42 -13.47 -8.62
CA ALA A 69 19.12 -12.78 -9.88
C ALA A 69 17.62 -12.47 -10.05
N ARG A 70 16.76 -13.03 -9.20
CA ARG A 70 15.32 -12.73 -9.25
C ARG A 70 15.04 -11.26 -9.07
N PRO A 71 14.04 -10.71 -9.79
CA PRO A 71 13.58 -9.35 -9.60
C PRO A 71 13.23 -9.03 -8.16
N LEU A 72 13.29 -7.77 -7.77
CA LEU A 72 12.99 -7.30 -6.43
C LEU A 72 11.81 -6.34 -6.44
N LEU A 73 10.76 -6.68 -5.71
CA LEU A 73 9.62 -5.82 -5.42
C LEU A 73 9.84 -5.16 -4.07
N VAL A 74 9.99 -3.84 -4.02
CA VAL A 74 10.01 -3.07 -2.77
C VAL A 74 8.57 -2.79 -2.38
N TYR A 75 8.14 -3.30 -1.23
CA TYR A 75 6.77 -3.21 -0.75
C TYR A 75 6.66 -2.32 0.48
N PHE A 76 5.76 -1.35 0.42
CA PHE A 76 5.42 -0.46 1.52
C PHE A 76 4.01 -0.80 2.01
N HIS A 77 3.89 -1.12 3.30
CA HIS A 77 2.61 -1.50 3.90
C HIS A 77 1.66 -0.32 4.07
N GLY A 78 0.35 -0.60 4.08
CA GLY A 78 -0.68 0.36 4.43
C GLY A 78 -0.73 0.68 5.91
N GLY A 79 -1.66 1.56 6.29
CA GLY A 79 -1.87 1.93 7.69
C GLY A 79 -1.93 3.42 7.96
N ARG A 80 -2.24 4.23 6.95
CA ARG A 80 -2.46 5.69 7.08
C ARG A 80 -1.24 6.43 7.66
N PHE A 81 -0.02 5.93 7.42
CA PHE A 81 1.26 6.40 7.95
C PHE A 81 1.42 6.28 9.49
N ILE A 82 0.41 5.81 10.21
CA ILE A 82 0.39 5.75 11.68
C ILE A 82 0.42 4.33 12.24
N SER A 83 0.22 3.33 11.39
CA SER A 83 0.16 1.91 11.76
C SER A 83 0.68 1.03 10.64
N GLY A 84 0.77 -0.26 10.89
CA GLY A 84 1.39 -1.23 10.01
C GLY A 84 2.83 -1.53 10.43
N ASP A 85 3.30 -2.69 10.06
CA ASP A 85 4.66 -3.19 10.30
C ASP A 85 4.93 -4.43 9.44
N LEU A 86 6.10 -5.02 9.63
CA LEU A 86 6.49 -6.24 8.91
C LEU A 86 5.57 -7.44 9.22
N GLU A 87 4.99 -7.51 10.42
CA GLU A 87 4.13 -8.63 10.82
C GLU A 87 2.72 -8.49 10.23
N SER A 88 2.19 -7.27 10.19
CA SER A 88 0.85 -7.00 9.67
C SER A 88 0.71 -7.34 8.18
N HIS A 89 1.81 -7.31 7.41
CA HIS A 89 1.81 -7.57 5.96
C HIS A 89 2.69 -8.77 5.56
N ASP A 90 3.23 -9.55 6.52
CA ASP A 90 4.03 -10.74 6.22
C ASP A 90 3.31 -11.73 5.29
N PRO A 91 2.02 -12.09 5.50
CA PRO A 91 1.32 -13.01 4.60
C PRO A 91 1.23 -12.48 3.17
N ILE A 92 0.94 -11.20 3.00
CA ILE A 92 0.79 -10.56 1.68
C ILE A 92 2.12 -10.53 0.93
N CYS A 93 3.21 -10.19 1.62
CA CYS A 93 4.55 -10.18 1.04
C CYS A 93 4.98 -11.58 0.57
N ARG A 94 4.68 -12.63 1.35
CA ARG A 94 4.95 -14.02 0.94
C ARG A 94 4.12 -14.43 -0.27
N MET A 95 2.82 -14.10 -0.27
CA MET A 95 1.94 -14.40 -1.39
C MET A 95 2.40 -13.69 -2.67
N LEU A 96 2.75 -12.41 -2.61
CA LEU A 96 3.31 -11.67 -3.75
C LEU A 96 4.63 -12.27 -4.23
N ALA A 97 5.54 -12.65 -3.31
CA ALA A 97 6.81 -13.26 -3.68
C ALA A 97 6.60 -14.55 -4.50
N LEU A 98 5.69 -15.41 -4.06
CA LEU A 98 5.37 -16.66 -4.75
C LEU A 98 4.62 -16.43 -6.07
N ALA A 99 3.57 -15.61 -6.04
CA ALA A 99 2.70 -15.41 -7.19
C ALA A 99 3.41 -14.67 -8.35
N ALA A 100 4.22 -13.66 -8.03
CA ALA A 100 5.00 -12.90 -9.02
C ALA A 100 6.40 -13.46 -9.26
N ASN A 101 6.78 -14.56 -8.59
CA ASN A 101 8.08 -15.24 -8.71
C ASN A 101 9.26 -14.25 -8.57
N CYS A 102 9.17 -13.33 -7.61
CA CYS A 102 10.15 -12.29 -7.35
C CYS A 102 10.53 -12.26 -5.87
N ARG A 103 11.65 -11.64 -5.53
CA ARG A 103 11.95 -11.30 -4.15
C ARG A 103 11.06 -10.14 -3.72
N VAL A 104 10.62 -10.11 -2.48
CA VAL A 104 9.90 -8.95 -1.91
C VAL A 104 10.70 -8.39 -0.75
N LEU A 105 10.96 -7.09 -0.76
CA LEU A 105 11.54 -6.33 0.33
C LEU A 105 10.44 -5.52 1.00
N ALA A 106 9.89 -6.01 2.11
CA ALA A 106 8.98 -5.25 2.96
C ALA A 106 9.77 -4.26 3.80
N VAL A 107 9.35 -2.99 3.79
CA VAL A 107 10.03 -1.88 4.47
C VAL A 107 9.27 -1.48 5.71
N ASP A 108 9.94 -1.48 6.86
CA ASP A 108 9.42 -1.03 8.16
C ASP A 108 9.73 0.46 8.32
N TYR A 109 9.08 1.27 7.50
CA TYR A 109 9.30 2.72 7.47
C TYR A 109 8.81 3.40 8.75
N ARG A 110 9.42 4.52 9.10
CA ARG A 110 9.09 5.29 10.30
C ARG A 110 7.66 5.82 10.26
N LEU A 111 6.93 5.63 11.36
CA LEU A 111 5.53 5.98 11.48
C LEU A 111 5.32 7.30 12.22
N ALA A 112 4.28 8.00 11.85
CA ALA A 112 3.71 9.10 12.60
C ALA A 112 2.87 8.56 13.79
N PRO A 113 2.64 9.36 14.82
CA PRO A 113 3.08 10.75 15.00
C PRO A 113 4.53 10.92 15.46
N GLU A 114 5.24 9.82 15.81
CA GLU A 114 6.61 9.88 16.32
C GLU A 114 7.58 10.43 15.27
N HIS A 115 7.35 10.08 14.01
CA HIS A 115 8.14 10.51 12.87
C HIS A 115 7.22 11.03 11.75
N ARG A 116 6.91 12.31 11.83
CA ARG A 116 6.06 12.97 10.84
C ARG A 116 6.76 13.09 9.49
N PHE A 117 5.99 13.48 8.47
CA PHE A 117 6.50 13.82 7.14
C PHE A 117 7.69 14.79 7.26
N PRO A 118 8.78 14.56 6.48
CA PRO A 118 8.90 13.60 5.38
C PRO A 118 9.51 12.22 5.76
N ALA A 119 9.61 11.84 7.04
CA ALA A 119 10.38 10.68 7.47
C ALA A 119 10.06 9.38 6.71
N ALA A 120 8.78 9.02 6.55
CA ALA A 120 8.39 7.82 5.79
C ALA A 120 8.72 7.92 4.30
N ALA A 121 8.59 9.12 3.69
CA ALA A 121 8.94 9.36 2.30
C ALA A 121 10.46 9.23 2.07
N ASP A 122 11.28 9.71 3.01
CA ASP A 122 12.74 9.56 2.97
C ASP A 122 13.15 8.08 3.11
N ASP A 123 12.50 7.33 4.00
CA ASP A 123 12.75 5.90 4.18
C ASP A 123 12.37 5.11 2.92
N ALA A 124 11.25 5.47 2.27
CA ALA A 124 10.83 4.84 1.03
C ALA A 124 11.86 5.08 -0.09
N ARG A 125 12.34 6.31 -0.25
CA ARG A 125 13.40 6.64 -1.21
C ARG A 125 14.67 5.85 -0.94
N LEU A 126 15.13 5.83 0.31
CA LEU A 126 16.32 5.08 0.72
C LEU A 126 16.20 3.58 0.41
N ALA A 127 15.06 2.97 0.68
CA ALA A 127 14.83 1.56 0.38
C ALA A 127 14.87 1.26 -1.13
N VAL A 128 14.32 2.16 -1.97
CA VAL A 128 14.38 2.03 -3.43
C VAL A 128 15.81 2.22 -3.94
N GLU A 129 16.55 3.20 -3.43
CA GLU A 129 17.97 3.41 -3.76
C GLU A 129 18.81 2.17 -3.44
N TRP A 130 18.60 1.60 -2.24
CA TRP A 130 19.26 0.36 -1.86
C TRP A 130 18.91 -0.80 -2.81
N ALA A 131 17.64 -0.93 -3.19
CA ALA A 131 17.19 -1.99 -4.09
C ALA A 131 17.80 -1.85 -5.49
N LEU A 132 17.83 -0.64 -6.04
CA LEU A 132 18.46 -0.35 -7.34
C LEU A 132 19.97 -0.65 -7.33
N GLY A 133 20.64 -0.42 -6.19
CA GLY A 133 22.04 -0.77 -6.00
C GLY A 133 22.35 -2.28 -6.05
N GLN A 134 21.32 -3.15 -6.04
CA GLN A 134 21.52 -4.61 -6.20
C GLN A 134 21.80 -5.04 -7.65
N GLY A 135 21.66 -4.17 -8.63
CA GLY A 135 21.96 -4.46 -10.04
C GLY A 135 20.98 -5.43 -10.71
N ILE A 136 19.78 -5.53 -10.22
CA ILE A 136 18.70 -6.40 -10.73
C ILE A 136 17.46 -5.58 -11.09
N ALA A 137 16.47 -6.20 -11.72
CA ALA A 137 15.19 -5.56 -12.00
C ALA A 137 14.46 -5.22 -10.69
N VAL A 138 14.01 -3.96 -10.55
CA VAL A 138 13.32 -3.45 -9.35
C VAL A 138 11.97 -2.87 -9.74
N ALA A 139 10.95 -3.21 -8.97
CA ALA A 139 9.65 -2.56 -9.01
C ALA A 139 9.26 -2.10 -7.59
N VAL A 140 8.28 -1.21 -7.50
CA VAL A 140 7.73 -0.74 -6.23
C VAL A 140 6.26 -1.10 -6.11
N ALA A 141 5.82 -1.37 -4.90
CA ALA A 141 4.42 -1.64 -4.59
C ALA A 141 4.05 -1.13 -3.21
N GLY A 142 2.77 -0.95 -3.00
CA GLY A 142 2.23 -0.71 -1.67
C GLY A 142 0.72 -0.61 -1.70
N ASP A 143 0.12 -0.69 -0.53
CA ASP A 143 -1.31 -0.54 -0.34
C ASP A 143 -1.61 0.72 0.50
N SER A 144 -2.68 1.46 0.14
CA SER A 144 -3.13 2.63 0.89
C SER A 144 -2.02 3.70 1.06
N ALA A 145 -1.63 4.04 2.28
CA ALA A 145 -0.49 4.91 2.57
C ALA A 145 0.84 4.36 2.01
N GLY A 146 1.01 3.04 1.95
CA GLY A 146 2.17 2.42 1.32
C GLY A 146 2.21 2.63 -0.19
N ALA A 147 1.05 2.69 -0.85
CA ALA A 147 0.96 3.04 -2.27
C ALA A 147 1.33 4.52 -2.53
N ASN A 148 1.07 5.41 -1.57
CA ASN A 148 1.60 6.77 -1.60
C ASN A 148 3.13 6.77 -1.62
N LEU A 149 3.73 6.03 -0.68
CA LEU A 149 5.19 5.93 -0.59
C LEU A 149 5.81 5.31 -1.84
N ALA A 150 5.17 4.27 -2.40
CA ALA A 150 5.59 3.66 -3.66
C ALA A 150 5.54 4.65 -4.82
N ALA A 151 4.43 5.40 -4.97
CA ALA A 151 4.27 6.42 -6.00
C ALA A 151 5.27 7.56 -5.81
N GLY A 152 5.46 8.07 -4.59
CA GLY A 152 6.43 9.13 -4.29
C GLY A 152 7.86 8.72 -4.59
N ALA A 153 8.26 7.50 -4.21
CA ALA A 153 9.57 6.96 -4.54
C ALA A 153 9.76 6.75 -6.05
N ALA A 154 8.73 6.29 -6.76
CA ALA A 154 8.77 6.14 -8.22
C ALA A 154 8.97 7.49 -8.92
N LEU A 155 8.36 8.56 -8.40
CA LEU A 155 8.54 9.92 -8.92
C LEU A 155 9.95 10.46 -8.66
N ALA A 156 10.56 10.14 -7.51
CA ALA A 156 11.90 10.56 -7.16
C ALA A 156 12.99 9.93 -8.06
N HIS A 157 12.67 8.78 -8.67
CA HIS A 157 13.59 7.99 -9.52
C HIS A 157 13.23 8.06 -11.00
N TYR A 158 12.78 9.22 -11.49
CA TYR A 158 12.54 9.45 -12.92
C TYR A 158 13.71 9.01 -13.78
N GLY A 159 13.44 8.18 -14.79
CA GLY A 159 14.44 7.67 -15.71
C GLY A 159 15.37 6.60 -15.13
N ALA A 160 15.28 6.28 -13.85
CA ALA A 160 15.96 5.14 -13.27
C ALA A 160 15.23 3.84 -13.63
N ALA A 161 15.89 2.70 -13.42
CA ALA A 161 15.48 1.40 -13.91
C ALA A 161 14.33 0.75 -13.11
N LEU A 162 13.37 1.50 -12.59
CA LEU A 162 12.15 0.90 -12.04
C LEU A 162 11.33 0.29 -13.18
N ARG A 163 11.04 -1.00 -13.07
CA ARG A 163 10.29 -1.74 -14.06
C ARG A 163 8.82 -1.35 -14.09
N CYS A 164 8.21 -1.22 -12.91
CA CYS A 164 6.82 -0.81 -12.78
C CYS A 164 6.49 -0.38 -11.34
N GLN A 165 5.27 0.13 -11.15
CA GLN A 165 4.68 0.43 -9.85
C GLN A 165 3.30 -0.20 -9.72
N LEU A 166 3.06 -0.90 -8.61
CA LEU A 166 1.79 -1.51 -8.25
C LEU A 166 1.16 -0.72 -7.11
N LEU A 167 0.09 0.01 -7.39
CA LEU A 167 -0.55 0.93 -6.45
C LEU A 167 -1.93 0.40 -6.05
N ILE A 168 -2.03 -0.09 -4.82
CA ILE A 168 -3.20 -0.77 -4.29
C ILE A 168 -4.03 0.23 -3.49
N TYR A 169 -5.23 0.62 -4.00
CA TYR A 169 -6.15 1.64 -3.45
C TYR A 169 -5.40 2.83 -2.80
N PRO A 170 -4.61 3.57 -3.59
CA PRO A 170 -3.60 4.48 -3.06
C PRO A 170 -4.20 5.69 -2.33
N MET A 171 -3.62 6.04 -1.17
CA MET A 171 -3.91 7.26 -0.38
C MET A 171 -2.94 8.36 -0.79
N ILE A 172 -3.29 9.18 -1.80
CA ILE A 172 -2.36 10.06 -2.51
C ILE A 172 -2.77 11.53 -2.59
N ASP A 173 -3.81 11.92 -1.87
CA ASP A 173 -4.35 13.28 -1.86
C ASP A 173 -4.71 13.73 -0.44
N ALA A 174 -3.85 14.51 0.19
CA ALA A 174 -4.05 15.00 1.55
C ALA A 174 -5.17 16.09 1.64
N THR A 175 -5.70 16.57 0.51
CA THR A 175 -6.84 17.51 0.54
C THR A 175 -8.13 16.83 0.97
N CYS A 176 -8.24 15.51 0.79
CA CYS A 176 -9.43 14.72 1.13
C CYS A 176 -10.71 15.31 0.53
N SER A 177 -10.66 15.80 -0.71
CA SER A 177 -11.72 16.62 -1.32
C SER A 177 -12.55 15.88 -2.38
N GLU A 178 -12.20 14.63 -2.71
CA GLU A 178 -12.91 13.87 -3.73
C GLU A 178 -14.31 13.42 -3.27
N PRO A 179 -15.26 13.25 -4.20
CA PRO A 179 -16.64 12.87 -3.90
C PRO A 179 -16.76 11.57 -3.07
N SER A 180 -15.86 10.58 -3.28
CA SER A 180 -15.83 9.33 -2.53
C SER A 180 -15.63 9.53 -1.02
N TYR A 181 -15.03 10.64 -0.58
CA TYR A 181 -14.93 11.01 0.84
C TYR A 181 -16.29 11.33 1.48
N THR A 182 -17.28 11.70 0.69
CA THR A 182 -18.65 11.90 1.16
C THR A 182 -19.50 10.64 0.92
N GLU A 183 -19.37 10.01 -0.24
CA GLU A 183 -20.14 8.84 -0.64
C GLU A 183 -19.89 7.63 0.28
N PHE A 184 -18.62 7.41 0.66
CA PHE A 184 -18.19 6.27 1.51
C PHE A 184 -17.59 6.74 2.85
N ALA A 185 -18.10 7.85 3.38
CA ALA A 185 -17.60 8.44 4.62
C ALA A 185 -17.63 7.47 5.80
N GLU A 186 -18.67 6.63 5.87
CA GLU A 186 -18.92 5.70 6.99
C GLU A 186 -19.55 4.39 6.48
N GLY A 187 -19.41 3.31 7.26
CA GLY A 187 -20.09 2.03 6.98
C GLY A 187 -19.29 1.06 6.11
N TYR A 188 -18.18 1.48 5.51
CA TYR A 188 -17.38 0.68 4.55
C TYR A 188 -15.95 0.39 5.02
N GLY A 189 -15.73 0.27 6.32
CA GLY A 189 -14.41 0.04 6.93
C GLY A 189 -13.77 1.34 7.40
N PRO A 190 -12.47 1.59 7.14
CA PRO A 190 -11.86 2.89 7.42
C PRO A 190 -12.54 3.99 6.58
N GLY A 191 -13.17 4.95 7.27
CA GLY A 191 -13.94 6.01 6.63
C GLY A 191 -13.17 7.32 6.49
N ALA A 192 -13.88 8.37 6.06
CA ALA A 192 -13.30 9.69 5.83
C ALA A 192 -12.60 10.28 7.06
N ALA A 193 -13.18 10.10 8.25
CA ALA A 193 -12.58 10.57 9.51
C ALA A 193 -11.25 9.86 9.81
N ASP A 194 -11.16 8.56 9.52
CA ASP A 194 -9.94 7.78 9.70
C ASP A 194 -8.82 8.23 8.75
N MET A 195 -9.15 8.51 7.49
CA MET A 195 -8.18 8.99 6.49
C MET A 195 -7.67 10.38 6.85
N LYS A 196 -8.59 11.31 7.19
CA LYS A 196 -8.23 12.66 7.66
C LYS A 196 -7.38 12.63 8.94
N ARG A 197 -7.66 11.68 9.87
CA ARG A 197 -6.79 11.49 11.04
C ARG A 197 -5.39 11.06 10.63
N GLY A 198 -5.25 10.09 9.71
CA GLY A 198 -3.95 9.66 9.21
C GLY A 198 -3.13 10.83 8.66
N TRP A 199 -3.71 11.64 7.80
CA TRP A 199 -3.05 12.83 7.26
C TRP A 199 -2.68 13.85 8.33
N ARG A 200 -3.57 14.14 9.29
CA ARG A 200 -3.30 15.09 10.41
C ARG A 200 -2.14 14.63 11.28
N GLU A 201 -2.03 13.34 11.57
CA GLU A 201 -0.92 12.79 12.34
C GLU A 201 0.38 12.78 11.54
N TYR A 202 0.29 12.54 10.22
CA TYR A 202 1.45 12.43 9.34
C TYR A 202 2.05 13.79 8.98
N LEU A 203 1.22 14.76 8.57
CA LEU A 203 1.70 16.07 8.11
C LEU A 203 1.96 17.01 9.30
N PRO A 204 3.15 17.65 9.38
CA PRO A 204 3.36 18.79 10.26
C PRO A 204 2.35 19.92 9.99
N GLU A 205 2.04 20.68 11.02
CA GLU A 205 1.21 21.87 10.87
C GLU A 205 1.81 22.86 9.85
N GLY A 206 0.98 23.41 8.97
CA GLY A 206 1.41 24.33 7.92
C GLY A 206 1.96 23.65 6.65
N THR A 207 2.05 22.33 6.61
CA THR A 207 2.41 21.62 5.36
C THR A 207 1.30 21.81 4.33
N ASP A 208 1.67 22.16 3.10
CA ASP A 208 0.72 22.22 1.99
C ASP A 208 0.19 20.81 1.69
N ALA A 209 -1.13 20.61 1.78
CA ALA A 209 -1.77 19.35 1.44
C ALA A 209 -1.55 18.94 -0.04
N ARG A 210 -1.12 19.88 -0.90
CA ARG A 210 -0.80 19.65 -2.30
C ARG A 210 0.69 19.49 -2.57
N ASP A 211 1.54 19.47 -1.54
CA ASP A 211 2.96 19.15 -1.70
C ASP A 211 3.09 17.78 -2.40
N PRO A 212 3.71 17.71 -3.60
CA PRO A 212 3.80 16.46 -4.36
C PRO A 212 4.61 15.36 -3.66
N LEU A 213 5.45 15.71 -2.68
CA LEU A 213 6.16 14.71 -1.87
C LEU A 213 5.23 14.03 -0.85
N ALA A 214 4.20 14.73 -0.38
CA ALA A 214 3.17 14.17 0.48
C ALA A 214 1.99 13.60 -0.33
N SER A 215 1.60 14.31 -1.39
CA SER A 215 0.45 14.02 -2.24
C SER A 215 0.88 13.84 -3.70
N PRO A 216 1.36 12.67 -4.10
CA PRO A 216 1.87 12.39 -5.46
C PRO A 216 0.89 12.75 -6.57
N ARG A 217 -0.41 12.81 -6.26
CA ARG A 217 -1.44 13.27 -7.18
C ARG A 217 -1.14 14.66 -7.75
N PHE A 218 -0.48 15.53 -7.03
CA PHE A 218 -0.18 16.91 -7.45
C PHE A 218 1.20 17.09 -8.09
N ALA A 219 1.94 16.00 -8.32
CA ALA A 219 3.20 16.09 -9.06
C ALA A 219 3.00 16.76 -10.43
N ALA A 220 3.86 17.71 -10.78
CA ALA A 220 3.69 18.51 -11.99
C ALA A 220 3.79 17.67 -13.26
N ASP A 221 4.71 16.71 -13.30
CA ASP A 221 4.94 15.84 -14.45
C ASP A 221 4.97 14.37 -14.04
N LEU A 222 4.23 13.53 -14.76
CA LEU A 222 4.16 12.08 -14.59
C LEU A 222 4.63 11.32 -15.85
N LYS A 223 5.12 12.02 -16.88
CA LYS A 223 5.47 11.41 -18.18
C LYS A 223 6.59 10.37 -18.08
N HIS A 224 7.44 10.50 -17.08
CA HIS A 224 8.56 9.60 -16.84
C HIS A 224 8.31 8.62 -15.69
N ALA A 225 7.09 8.58 -15.16
CA ALA A 225 6.71 7.57 -14.18
C ALA A 225 6.83 6.17 -14.81
N PRO A 226 7.31 5.16 -14.06
CA PRO A 226 7.37 3.80 -14.58
C PRO A 226 5.96 3.27 -14.89
N PRO A 227 5.82 2.26 -15.76
CA PRO A 227 4.55 1.59 -16.02
C PRO A 227 3.82 1.31 -14.72
N ALA A 228 2.52 1.62 -14.67
CA ALA A 228 1.76 1.55 -13.43
C ALA A 228 0.54 0.64 -13.56
N TRP A 229 0.18 -0.03 -12.47
CA TRP A 229 -1.13 -0.62 -12.30
C TRP A 229 -1.75 -0.09 -11.01
N VAL A 230 -2.91 0.52 -11.15
CA VAL A 230 -3.68 1.08 -10.04
C VAL A 230 -4.94 0.24 -9.87
N LEU A 231 -5.13 -0.34 -8.70
CA LEU A 231 -6.41 -0.96 -8.35
C LEU A 231 -7.14 -0.11 -7.30
N THR A 232 -8.45 -0.10 -7.40
CA THR A 232 -9.33 0.60 -6.45
C THR A 232 -10.45 -0.32 -5.96
N ALA A 233 -10.91 -0.09 -4.73
CA ALA A 233 -12.12 -0.69 -4.23
C ALA A 233 -13.32 0.21 -4.58
N GLU A 234 -14.49 -0.39 -4.87
CA GLU A 234 -15.66 0.38 -5.28
C GLU A 234 -16.22 1.23 -4.14
N CYS A 235 -16.37 0.65 -2.96
CA CYS A 235 -16.92 1.32 -1.78
C CYS A 235 -15.77 1.79 -0.87
N ASP A 236 -14.97 2.73 -1.38
CA ASP A 236 -13.76 3.20 -0.70
C ASP A 236 -13.68 4.73 -0.76
N THR A 237 -13.39 5.34 0.36
CA THR A 237 -13.13 6.77 0.49
C THR A 237 -12.02 7.25 -0.46
N LEU A 238 -11.02 6.41 -0.74
CA LEU A 238 -9.86 6.72 -1.59
C LEU A 238 -10.09 6.40 -3.08
N ARG A 239 -11.28 5.87 -3.45
CA ARG A 239 -11.58 5.45 -4.83
C ARG A 239 -11.24 6.51 -5.86
N ASP A 240 -11.82 7.70 -5.69
CA ASP A 240 -11.79 8.73 -6.72
C ASP A 240 -10.40 9.36 -6.87
N GLU A 241 -9.64 9.53 -5.79
CA GLU A 241 -8.26 10.03 -5.85
C GLU A 241 -7.33 9.02 -6.54
N GLY A 242 -7.48 7.72 -6.27
CA GLY A 242 -6.73 6.66 -6.94
C GLY A 242 -7.01 6.62 -8.44
N GLU A 243 -8.28 6.71 -8.84
CA GLU A 243 -8.67 6.74 -10.25
C GLU A 243 -8.24 8.03 -10.95
N ALA A 244 -8.30 9.17 -10.25
CA ALA A 244 -7.80 10.44 -10.78
C ALA A 244 -6.29 10.38 -11.05
N TYR A 245 -5.53 9.74 -10.16
CA TYR A 245 -4.09 9.54 -10.35
C TYR A 245 -3.79 8.61 -11.53
N ALA A 246 -4.53 7.49 -11.65
CA ALA A 246 -4.42 6.59 -12.80
C ALA A 246 -4.64 7.33 -14.13
N ARG A 247 -5.69 8.16 -14.21
CA ARG A 247 -5.94 9.00 -15.41
C ARG A 247 -4.77 9.94 -15.72
N ARG A 248 -4.13 10.53 -14.70
CA ARG A 248 -2.92 11.37 -14.88
C ARG A 248 -1.71 10.57 -15.36
N LEU A 249 -1.61 9.29 -15.00
CA LEU A 249 -0.60 8.37 -15.53
C LEU A 249 -0.91 7.86 -16.94
N GLY A 250 -2.06 8.25 -17.53
CA GLY A 250 -2.49 7.81 -18.86
C GLY A 250 -3.04 6.38 -18.90
N ILE A 251 -3.46 5.84 -17.76
CA ILE A 251 -4.00 4.48 -17.64
C ILE A 251 -5.41 4.48 -17.01
N ALA A 252 -6.13 3.39 -17.16
CA ALA A 252 -7.35 3.13 -16.42
C ALA A 252 -7.02 2.38 -15.11
N ALA A 253 -7.58 2.83 -13.99
CA ALA A 253 -7.57 2.02 -12.77
C ALA A 253 -8.48 0.81 -12.93
N LYS A 254 -8.10 -0.32 -12.32
CA LYS A 254 -8.98 -1.48 -12.19
C LYS A 254 -9.79 -1.36 -10.90
N ARG A 255 -11.07 -1.01 -11.02
CA ARG A 255 -12.01 -0.99 -9.90
C ARG A 255 -12.53 -2.42 -9.67
N TYR A 256 -12.52 -2.86 -8.41
CA TYR A 256 -13.10 -4.13 -7.99
C TYR A 256 -14.50 -3.91 -7.41
N PRO A 257 -15.55 -4.42 -8.08
CA PRO A 257 -16.94 -4.19 -7.68
C PRO A 257 -17.27 -4.79 -6.31
N GLY A 258 -18.12 -4.10 -5.54
CA GLY A 258 -18.61 -4.56 -4.24
C GLY A 258 -17.54 -4.66 -3.14
N THR A 259 -16.33 -4.15 -3.36
CA THR A 259 -15.22 -4.20 -2.40
C THR A 259 -15.09 -2.93 -1.58
N ILE A 260 -14.32 -3.03 -0.50
CA ILE A 260 -14.03 -1.96 0.45
C ILE A 260 -12.53 -1.73 0.58
N HIS A 261 -12.15 -0.59 1.17
CA HIS A 261 -10.73 -0.33 1.51
C HIS A 261 -10.11 -1.47 2.32
N GLY A 262 -8.90 -1.87 1.95
CA GLY A 262 -8.17 -2.95 2.62
C GLY A 262 -8.50 -4.36 2.13
N PHE A 263 -9.42 -4.55 1.18
CA PHE A 263 -9.84 -5.89 0.74
C PHE A 263 -8.69 -6.74 0.22
N PHE A 264 -7.70 -6.14 -0.44
CA PHE A 264 -6.54 -6.86 -1.00
C PHE A 264 -5.74 -7.63 0.06
N THR A 265 -5.74 -7.16 1.30
CA THR A 265 -5.01 -7.81 2.40
C THR A 265 -5.82 -8.93 3.09
N MET A 266 -6.98 -9.32 2.53
CA MET A 266 -7.90 -10.30 3.12
C MET A 266 -8.12 -11.56 2.25
N PRO A 267 -7.09 -12.13 1.56
CA PRO A 267 -7.29 -13.28 0.65
C PRO A 267 -7.74 -14.56 1.37
N GLY A 268 -7.54 -14.66 2.69
CA GLY A 268 -8.03 -15.80 3.49
C GLY A 268 -9.55 -15.86 3.60
N ILE A 269 -10.23 -14.73 3.48
CA ILE A 269 -11.69 -14.65 3.65
C ILE A 269 -12.43 -14.10 2.43
N LEU A 270 -11.77 -13.39 1.51
CA LEU A 270 -12.39 -12.79 0.34
C LEU A 270 -11.87 -13.43 -0.95
N ARG A 271 -12.77 -13.99 -1.77
CA ARG A 271 -12.45 -14.51 -3.11
C ARG A 271 -11.89 -13.41 -4.00
N VAL A 272 -12.51 -12.23 -3.99
CA VAL A 272 -12.10 -11.07 -4.79
C VAL A 272 -10.69 -10.59 -4.45
N ALA A 273 -10.22 -10.76 -3.21
CA ALA A 273 -8.82 -10.47 -2.83
C ALA A 273 -7.83 -11.44 -3.49
N ARG A 274 -8.19 -12.73 -3.60
CA ARG A 274 -7.38 -13.72 -4.32
C ARG A 274 -7.30 -13.41 -5.81
N GLU A 275 -8.39 -12.96 -6.41
CA GLU A 275 -8.43 -12.50 -7.81
C GLU A 275 -7.55 -11.27 -8.02
N ALA A 276 -7.64 -10.27 -7.14
CA ALA A 276 -6.81 -9.08 -7.20
C ALA A 276 -5.31 -9.41 -7.03
N MET A 277 -4.98 -10.37 -6.17
CA MET A 277 -3.60 -10.85 -6.00
C MET A 277 -3.08 -11.53 -7.28
N ALA A 278 -3.89 -12.35 -7.96
CA ALA A 278 -3.53 -12.99 -9.21
C ALA A 278 -3.33 -11.96 -10.36
N ASP A 279 -4.20 -10.95 -10.42
CA ASP A 279 -4.06 -9.85 -11.37
C ASP A 279 -2.78 -9.03 -11.12
N ALA A 280 -2.48 -8.72 -9.85
CA ALA A 280 -1.25 -8.05 -9.45
C ALA A 280 0.00 -8.84 -9.85
N ALA A 281 -0.01 -10.15 -9.61
CA ALA A 281 1.06 -11.03 -10.01
C ALA A 281 1.24 -11.07 -11.55
N THR A 282 0.15 -11.12 -12.30
CA THR A 282 0.16 -11.11 -13.78
C THR A 282 0.78 -9.79 -14.28
N PHE A 283 0.40 -8.65 -13.70
CA PHE A 283 1.00 -7.37 -14.04
C PHE A 283 2.50 -7.36 -13.77
N LEU A 284 2.94 -7.79 -12.59
CA LEU A 284 4.35 -7.83 -12.22
C LEU A 284 5.14 -8.76 -13.16
N LEU A 285 4.64 -9.97 -13.44
CA LEU A 285 5.29 -10.93 -14.33
C LEU A 285 5.48 -10.41 -15.76
N SER A 286 4.61 -9.53 -16.23
CA SER A 286 4.73 -8.92 -17.57
C SER A 286 5.79 -7.81 -17.66
N HIS A 287 6.39 -7.40 -16.53
CA HIS A 287 7.36 -6.30 -16.45
C HIS A 287 8.75 -6.72 -15.96
N TRP A 288 8.97 -8.02 -15.67
CA TRP A 288 10.29 -8.56 -15.27
C TRP A 288 11.23 -8.81 -16.41
#